data_93eb36a7dc1ff4dd513df5455f610c41
#
_entry.id   93eb36a7dc1ff4dd513df5455f610c41
#
_cell.length_a   1.000
_cell.length_b   1.000
_cell.length_c   1.000
_cell.angle_alpha   90.00
_cell.angle_beta   90.00
_cell.angle_gamma   90.00
#
_symmetry.space_group_name_H-M   'P 1'
#
loop_
_entity.id
_entity.type
_entity.pdbx_description
1 polymer ?
#
loop_
_entity_poly.entity_id
_entity_poly.type
_entity_poly.pdbx_seq_one_letter_code
_entity_poly.pdbx_strand_id
1 'polypeptide(L)'
;MILNMARSDVQDYIFTKIDKLLSENNITFIKWDMNRNVSEPGWNTAPGDQREIWVRYVKGLYKVWGDLRTKHPEVIWQSCSGGGGRADLGILNYADQIWVSDNTYAIDRLRIQYGFSQIFPAITMESWVTDADRGMLPLEFRFHVSMCGSLGIGGNLLLWDEAEILEASHWISAYKNHRQVIQFGNQYRLSKEMMQYMSKDAEKGVLFVFNTGNNDTQSHNTINLRGMNPEVKYKIEGIQEILTGADWMKRELSFPLEINKSLFLEISKSK
;
A
#
# COMPACT_ATOMS: atom_id res chain seq x y z
N MET A 1 28.80 4.57 3.78
CA MET A 1 28.76 5.79 4.63
C MET A 1 27.36 6.36 4.56
N ILE A 2 26.80 6.85 5.67
CA ILE A 2 25.48 7.50 5.75
C ILE A 2 25.73 8.97 6.07
N LEU A 3 25.03 9.89 5.40
CA LEU A 3 25.03 11.30 5.75
C LEU A 3 24.39 11.51 7.12
N ASN A 4 25.06 12.22 8.00
CA ASN A 4 24.56 12.44 9.36
C ASN A 4 23.53 13.58 9.39
N MET A 5 22.25 13.24 9.26
CA MET A 5 21.14 14.19 9.29
C MET A 5 20.97 14.92 10.64
N ALA A 6 21.68 14.50 11.70
CA ALA A 6 21.70 15.24 12.96
C ALA A 6 22.51 16.55 12.86
N ARG A 7 23.32 16.73 11.82
CA ARG A 7 24.16 17.91 11.58
C ARG A 7 23.43 18.94 10.70
N SER A 8 23.44 20.20 11.12
CA SER A 8 22.80 21.30 10.37
C SER A 8 23.42 21.53 9.00
N ASP A 9 24.76 21.46 8.88
CA ASP A 9 25.44 21.62 7.61
C ASP A 9 25.09 20.53 6.59
N VAL A 10 24.82 19.30 7.05
CA VAL A 10 24.33 18.20 6.21
C VAL A 10 22.86 18.42 5.83
N GLN A 11 22.03 18.90 6.74
CA GLN A 11 20.63 19.27 6.46
C GLN A 11 20.59 20.37 5.38
N ASP A 12 21.37 21.44 5.53
CA ASP A 12 21.43 22.54 4.57
C ASP A 12 21.92 22.08 3.19
N TYR A 13 22.93 21.20 3.17
CA TYR A 13 23.43 20.61 1.94
C TYR A 13 22.36 19.82 1.20
N ILE A 14 21.68 18.91 1.90
CA ILE A 14 20.62 18.06 1.30
C ILE A 14 19.45 18.91 0.83
N PHE A 15 18.97 19.82 1.68
CA PHE A 15 17.91 20.75 1.31
C PHE A 15 18.26 21.51 0.03
N THR A 16 19.43 22.14 -0.01
CA THR A 16 19.86 22.95 -1.18
C THR A 16 19.93 22.12 -2.45
N LYS A 17 20.41 20.88 -2.37
CA LYS A 17 20.54 20.02 -3.56
C LYS A 17 19.18 19.56 -4.10
N ILE A 18 18.28 19.15 -3.22
CA ILE A 18 16.94 18.70 -3.63
C ILE A 18 16.09 19.89 -4.07
N ASP A 19 16.16 21.00 -3.36
CA ASP A 19 15.47 22.24 -3.72
C ASP A 19 15.87 22.73 -5.13
N LYS A 20 17.17 22.76 -5.41
CA LYS A 20 17.66 23.09 -6.75
C LYS A 20 17.13 22.14 -7.81
N LEU A 21 17.17 20.83 -7.54
CA LEU A 21 16.68 19.82 -8.47
C LEU A 21 15.18 20.04 -8.80
N LEU A 22 14.37 20.29 -7.79
CA LEU A 22 12.92 20.52 -7.94
C LEU A 22 12.61 21.86 -8.61
N SER A 23 13.39 22.91 -8.30
CA SER A 23 13.18 24.25 -8.88
C SER A 23 13.58 24.32 -10.36
N GLU A 24 14.56 23.53 -10.80
CA GLU A 24 15.08 23.55 -12.17
C GLU A 24 14.43 22.51 -13.09
N ASN A 25 13.61 21.59 -12.56
CA ASN A 25 13.03 20.48 -13.32
C ASN A 25 11.55 20.27 -12.96
N ASN A 26 10.75 19.86 -13.93
CA ASN A 26 9.35 19.50 -13.73
C ASN A 26 9.24 18.10 -13.10
N ILE A 27 9.46 18.00 -11.79
CA ILE A 27 9.40 16.77 -11.02
C ILE A 27 8.22 16.86 -10.06
N THR A 28 7.27 15.95 -10.19
CA THR A 28 6.05 15.88 -9.36
C THR A 28 6.02 14.70 -8.39
N PHE A 29 7.00 13.80 -8.46
CA PHE A 29 7.11 12.64 -7.58
C PHE A 29 8.56 12.34 -7.23
N ILE A 30 8.83 12.11 -5.95
CA ILE A 30 10.13 11.66 -5.44
C ILE A 30 9.95 10.43 -4.55
N LYS A 31 10.67 9.36 -4.88
CA LYS A 31 10.95 8.27 -3.96
C LYS A 31 12.29 8.56 -3.28
N TRP A 32 12.25 8.88 -1.99
CA TRP A 32 13.46 9.13 -1.21
C TRP A 32 13.87 7.88 -0.47
N ASP A 33 14.96 7.30 -0.92
CA ASP A 33 15.45 6.03 -0.43
C ASP A 33 16.70 6.15 0.44
N MET A 34 16.84 5.24 1.43
CA MET A 34 18.02 5.12 2.28
C MET A 34 18.25 3.64 2.63
N ASN A 35 18.99 2.92 1.81
CA ASN A 35 19.15 1.47 1.85
C ASN A 35 20.32 0.99 2.73
N ARG A 36 20.70 1.77 3.74
CA ARG A 36 21.79 1.43 4.64
C ARG A 36 21.30 1.40 6.09
N ASN A 37 21.39 0.25 6.70
CA ASN A 37 21.17 0.14 8.15
C ASN A 37 22.25 0.91 8.90
N VAL A 38 21.82 1.71 9.88
CA VAL A 38 22.73 2.39 10.82
C VAL A 38 23.06 1.41 11.93
N SER A 39 24.10 0.60 11.74
CA SER A 39 24.53 -0.41 12.72
C SER A 39 25.45 0.15 13.79
N GLU A 40 26.31 1.11 13.42
CA GLU A 40 27.33 1.69 14.28
C GLU A 40 27.29 3.21 14.18
N PRO A 41 26.33 3.88 14.83
CA PRO A 41 26.23 5.32 14.80
C PRO A 41 27.38 5.93 15.61
N GLY A 42 28.12 6.84 14.97
CA GLY A 42 29.20 7.55 15.61
C GLY A 42 29.20 9.04 15.24
N TRP A 43 29.26 9.89 16.21
CA TRP A 43 29.47 11.31 16.05
C TRP A 43 30.26 11.83 17.24
N ASN A 44 31.58 11.57 17.25
CA ASN A 44 32.49 11.87 18.34
C ASN A 44 32.62 13.38 18.67
N THR A 45 32.21 14.25 17.75
CA THR A 45 32.17 15.71 17.95
C THR A 45 30.77 16.22 18.23
N ALA A 46 29.82 15.35 18.55
CA ALA A 46 28.44 15.76 18.82
C ALA A 46 28.37 16.64 20.07
N PRO A 47 27.63 17.75 20.02
CA PRO A 47 27.30 18.48 21.24
C PRO A 47 26.30 17.67 22.07
N GLY A 48 26.57 17.53 23.38
CA GLY A 48 25.69 16.79 24.29
C GLY A 48 25.90 15.28 24.26
N ASP A 49 24.86 14.53 24.61
CA ASP A 49 24.91 13.06 24.69
C ASP A 49 24.94 12.41 23.29
N GLN A 50 26.00 11.65 23.02
CA GLN A 50 26.15 10.94 21.73
C GLN A 50 25.06 9.89 21.48
N ARG A 51 24.43 9.36 22.53
CA ARG A 51 23.32 8.41 22.43
C ARG A 51 22.06 9.02 21.81
N GLU A 52 21.95 10.36 21.79
CA GLU A 52 20.85 11.08 21.15
C GLU A 52 20.93 11.08 19.62
N ILE A 53 21.99 10.56 19.01
CA ILE A 53 22.19 10.62 17.55
C ILE A 53 21.00 10.02 16.78
N TRP A 54 20.38 8.96 17.28
CA TRP A 54 19.21 8.34 16.67
C TRP A 54 18.01 9.29 16.58
N VAL A 55 17.71 9.96 17.68
CA VAL A 55 16.61 10.92 17.74
C VAL A 55 16.93 12.17 16.92
N ARG A 56 18.16 12.66 17.03
CA ARG A 56 18.61 13.85 16.28
C ARG A 56 18.63 13.59 14.77
N TYR A 57 19.01 12.38 14.36
CA TYR A 57 19.00 11.97 12.95
C TYR A 57 17.58 12.04 12.37
N VAL A 58 16.61 11.42 13.04
CA VAL A 58 15.21 11.41 12.59
C VAL A 58 14.62 12.82 12.58
N LYS A 59 14.85 13.61 13.64
CA LYS A 59 14.41 15.01 13.67
C LYS A 59 15.00 15.85 12.54
N GLY A 60 16.29 15.66 12.24
CA GLY A 60 16.96 16.35 11.12
C GLY A 60 16.40 15.94 9.76
N LEU A 61 16.12 14.65 9.55
CA LEU A 61 15.45 14.16 8.36
C LEU A 61 14.07 14.81 8.20
N TYR A 62 13.26 14.78 9.25
CA TYR A 62 11.91 15.35 9.23
C TYR A 62 11.92 16.85 8.97
N LYS A 63 12.89 17.59 9.55
CA LYS A 63 13.06 19.01 9.29
C LYS A 63 13.29 19.28 7.80
N VAL A 64 14.28 18.62 7.20
CA VAL A 64 14.61 18.81 5.78
C VAL A 64 13.42 18.44 4.89
N TRP A 65 12.76 17.34 5.20
CA TRP A 65 11.60 16.89 4.42
C TRP A 65 10.43 17.86 4.53
N GLY A 66 10.14 18.36 5.75
CA GLY A 66 9.12 19.37 5.98
C GLY A 66 9.38 20.68 5.28
N ASP A 67 10.63 21.15 5.31
CA ASP A 67 11.05 22.38 4.62
C ASP A 67 10.90 22.23 3.08
N LEU A 68 11.31 21.09 2.52
CA LEU A 68 11.13 20.78 1.09
C LEU A 68 9.65 20.70 0.71
N ARG A 69 8.83 20.04 1.52
CA ARG A 69 7.40 19.90 1.29
C ARG A 69 6.66 21.24 1.36
N THR A 70 7.10 22.13 2.24
CA THR A 70 6.57 23.49 2.34
C THR A 70 6.90 24.31 1.11
N LYS A 71 8.11 24.14 0.55
CA LYS A 71 8.57 24.89 -0.62
C LYS A 71 8.04 24.33 -1.94
N HIS A 72 7.83 23.01 -2.02
CA HIS A 72 7.36 22.26 -3.19
C HIS A 72 6.11 21.45 -2.85
N PRO A 73 4.97 22.09 -2.57
CA PRO A 73 3.76 21.41 -2.08
C PRO A 73 3.09 20.50 -3.12
N GLU A 74 3.43 20.67 -4.40
CA GLU A 74 2.90 19.86 -5.51
C GLU A 74 3.61 18.51 -5.65
N VAL A 75 4.76 18.32 -5.01
CA VAL A 75 5.54 17.09 -5.12
C VAL A 75 4.97 16.02 -4.20
N ILE A 76 4.70 14.86 -4.77
CA ILE A 76 4.32 13.64 -4.03
C ILE A 76 5.58 12.93 -3.54
N TRP A 77 5.59 12.55 -2.28
CA TRP A 77 6.76 11.94 -1.64
C TRP A 77 6.50 10.51 -1.23
N GLN A 78 7.40 9.61 -1.63
CA GLN A 78 7.42 8.22 -1.16
C GLN A 78 8.64 7.97 -0.29
N SER A 79 8.41 7.44 0.90
CA SER A 79 9.48 6.98 1.80
C SER A 79 9.89 5.55 1.46
N CYS A 80 11.19 5.32 1.35
CA CYS A 80 11.78 4.00 1.21
C CYS A 80 13.04 3.87 2.07
N SER A 81 13.29 2.68 2.57
CA SER A 81 14.56 2.31 3.24
C SER A 81 14.70 0.79 3.23
N GLY A 82 15.14 0.24 2.09
CA GLY A 82 15.09 -1.21 1.87
C GLY A 82 13.66 -1.74 2.08
N GLY A 83 12.67 -1.09 1.51
CA GLY A 83 11.27 -1.24 1.87
C GLY A 83 10.86 -0.31 3.01
N GLY A 84 10.14 -0.84 4.00
CA GLY A 84 9.56 -0.11 5.13
C GLY A 84 10.52 0.16 6.29
N GLY A 85 11.83 0.10 6.12
CA GLY A 85 12.80 0.17 7.21
C GLY A 85 12.80 1.47 8.03
N ARG A 86 12.18 2.54 7.51
CA ARG A 86 11.93 3.79 8.27
C ARG A 86 10.45 4.17 8.32
N ALA A 87 9.56 3.17 8.19
CA ALA A 87 8.13 3.39 8.35
C ALA A 87 7.79 3.58 9.83
N ASP A 88 7.39 4.78 10.18
CA ASP A 88 6.77 5.13 11.45
C ASP A 88 5.60 6.09 11.21
N LEU A 89 4.79 6.35 12.25
CA LEU A 89 3.66 7.26 12.09
C LEU A 89 4.11 8.72 11.89
N GLY A 90 5.31 9.07 12.33
CA GLY A 90 5.88 10.42 12.16
C GLY A 90 6.21 10.74 10.71
N ILE A 91 6.68 9.75 9.93
CA ILE A 91 7.02 9.94 8.52
C ILE A 91 5.80 10.34 7.68
N LEU A 92 4.58 9.95 8.07
CA LEU A 92 3.34 10.30 7.37
C LEU A 92 2.98 11.79 7.42
N ASN A 93 3.65 12.59 8.25
CA ASN A 93 3.56 14.05 8.17
C ASN A 93 4.32 14.61 6.96
N TYR A 94 5.21 13.82 6.37
CA TYR A 94 6.15 14.26 5.36
C TYR A 94 6.07 13.44 4.06
N ALA A 95 5.78 12.16 4.14
CA ALA A 95 5.62 11.27 2.99
C ALA A 95 4.14 10.93 2.77
N ASP A 96 3.72 10.92 1.50
CA ASP A 96 2.37 10.57 1.08
C ASP A 96 2.21 9.04 0.98
N GLN A 97 3.32 8.37 0.65
CA GLN A 97 3.38 6.93 0.46
C GLN A 97 4.61 6.31 1.11
N ILE A 98 4.52 5.02 1.41
CA ILE A 98 5.62 4.20 1.91
C ILE A 98 5.79 3.01 0.97
N TRP A 99 7.02 2.79 0.50
CA TRP A 99 7.42 1.53 -0.11
C TRP A 99 7.54 0.46 0.98
N VAL A 100 6.58 -0.45 1.02
CA VAL A 100 6.39 -1.32 2.18
C VAL A 100 7.47 -2.41 2.27
N SER A 101 7.89 -2.96 1.12
CA SER A 101 8.89 -4.01 1.04
C SER A 101 9.46 -4.15 -0.36
N ASP A 102 10.75 -4.44 -0.46
CA ASP A 102 11.42 -4.82 -1.72
C ASP A 102 11.05 -6.24 -2.19
N ASN A 103 10.42 -7.04 -1.32
CA ASN A 103 9.83 -8.29 -1.73
C ASN A 103 8.50 -8.01 -2.45
N THR A 104 8.50 -8.23 -3.78
CA THR A 104 7.36 -7.96 -4.67
C THR A 104 6.63 -9.21 -5.14
N TYR A 105 6.99 -10.40 -4.64
CA TYR A 105 6.24 -11.62 -4.88
C TYR A 105 4.82 -11.49 -4.31
N ALA A 106 3.79 -11.72 -5.14
CA ALA A 106 2.42 -11.39 -4.78
C ALA A 106 1.90 -12.16 -3.55
N ILE A 107 2.25 -13.44 -3.40
CA ILE A 107 1.87 -14.22 -2.22
C ILE A 107 2.51 -13.66 -0.94
N ASP A 108 3.79 -13.29 -1.00
CA ASP A 108 4.47 -12.69 0.14
C ASP A 108 3.90 -11.30 0.45
N ARG A 109 3.55 -10.52 -0.60
CA ARG A 109 2.92 -9.21 -0.46
C ARG A 109 1.58 -9.26 0.27
N LEU A 110 0.77 -10.31 0.10
CA LEU A 110 -0.46 -10.48 0.90
C LEU A 110 -0.17 -10.45 2.41
N ARG A 111 0.85 -11.16 2.87
CA ARG A 111 1.24 -11.22 4.29
C ARG A 111 1.83 -9.91 4.76
N ILE A 112 2.72 -9.31 3.94
CA ILE A 112 3.37 -8.03 4.22
C ILE A 112 2.31 -6.91 4.33
N GLN A 113 1.40 -6.82 3.37
CA GLN A 113 0.35 -5.81 3.32
C GLN A 113 -0.68 -6.00 4.44
N TYR A 114 -1.02 -7.24 4.76
CA TYR A 114 -1.86 -7.53 5.92
C TYR A 114 -1.23 -6.99 7.21
N GLY A 115 0.06 -7.26 7.44
CA GLY A 115 0.79 -6.75 8.61
C GLY A 115 0.89 -5.24 8.61
N PHE A 116 1.32 -4.63 7.51
CA PHE A 116 1.47 -3.18 7.37
C PHE A 116 0.15 -2.43 7.60
N SER A 117 -0.94 -2.94 7.04
CA SER A 117 -2.26 -2.31 7.17
C SER A 117 -2.86 -2.38 8.59
N GLN A 118 -2.24 -3.09 9.55
CA GLN A 118 -2.67 -3.04 10.96
C GLN A 118 -2.44 -1.65 11.58
N ILE A 119 -1.48 -0.89 11.05
CA ILE A 119 -1.05 0.40 11.60
C ILE A 119 -1.25 1.52 10.59
N PHE A 120 -0.96 1.25 9.30
CA PHE A 120 -0.93 2.26 8.23
C PHE A 120 -2.15 2.13 7.32
N PRO A 121 -2.76 3.25 6.89
CA PRO A 121 -3.90 3.22 5.98
C PRO A 121 -3.49 2.78 4.56
N ALA A 122 -4.44 2.18 3.83
CA ALA A 122 -4.20 1.61 2.50
C ALA A 122 -3.63 2.62 1.48
N ILE A 123 -4.02 3.91 1.57
CA ILE A 123 -3.50 4.96 0.70
C ILE A 123 -1.99 5.14 0.77
N THR A 124 -1.39 4.87 1.93
CA THR A 124 0.06 5.01 2.13
C THR A 124 0.84 3.78 1.70
N MET A 125 0.16 2.67 1.44
CA MET A 125 0.74 1.37 1.17
C MET A 125 0.96 1.17 -0.32
N GLU A 126 2.17 1.49 -0.80
CA GLU A 126 2.53 1.29 -2.21
C GLU A 126 2.69 -0.20 -2.53
N SER A 127 2.12 -0.64 -3.63
CA SER A 127 2.19 -2.02 -4.10
C SER A 127 2.25 -2.10 -5.62
N TRP A 128 3.26 -2.79 -6.14
CA TRP A 128 3.49 -2.89 -7.58
C TRP A 128 3.19 -4.28 -8.12
N VAL A 129 2.59 -4.33 -9.30
CA VAL A 129 2.61 -5.49 -10.18
C VAL A 129 3.98 -5.52 -10.84
N THR A 130 4.78 -6.54 -10.55
CA THR A 130 6.14 -6.70 -11.07
C THR A 130 6.27 -7.99 -11.88
N ASP A 131 7.45 -8.24 -12.45
CA ASP A 131 7.75 -9.48 -13.18
C ASP A 131 8.30 -10.59 -12.26
N ALA A 132 8.37 -10.37 -10.92
CA ALA A 132 8.99 -11.30 -9.99
C ALA A 132 8.38 -12.71 -10.00
N ASP A 133 7.06 -12.79 -10.16
CA ASP A 133 6.28 -14.05 -10.22
C ASP A 133 5.52 -14.21 -11.54
N ARG A 134 5.98 -13.52 -12.59
CA ARG A 134 5.47 -13.69 -13.96
C ARG A 134 5.67 -15.15 -14.41
N GLY A 135 4.60 -15.75 -14.95
CA GLY A 135 4.59 -17.16 -15.34
C GLY A 135 4.38 -18.15 -14.18
N MET A 136 4.44 -17.71 -12.92
CA MET A 136 4.12 -18.53 -11.74
C MET A 136 2.71 -18.27 -11.22
N LEU A 137 2.28 -16.99 -11.26
CA LEU A 137 0.95 -16.56 -10.84
C LEU A 137 0.21 -15.88 -11.99
N PRO A 138 -1.12 -16.02 -12.08
CA PRO A 138 -1.94 -15.27 -13.02
C PRO A 138 -1.74 -13.77 -12.87
N LEU A 139 -1.83 -13.01 -13.97
CA LEU A 139 -1.72 -11.56 -13.94
C LEU A 139 -2.81 -10.94 -13.08
N GLU A 140 -4.05 -11.43 -13.20
CA GLU A 140 -5.19 -11.10 -12.34
C GLU A 140 -4.84 -11.18 -10.85
N PHE A 141 -4.26 -12.30 -10.40
CA PHE A 141 -3.87 -12.47 -8.98
C PHE A 141 -2.89 -11.40 -8.53
N ARG A 142 -1.87 -11.11 -9.35
CA ARG A 142 -0.86 -10.07 -9.07
C ARG A 142 -1.48 -8.68 -8.99
N PHE A 143 -2.44 -8.38 -9.89
CA PHE A 143 -3.20 -7.13 -9.83
C PHE A 143 -4.05 -7.03 -8.57
N HIS A 144 -4.83 -8.06 -8.24
CA HIS A 144 -5.69 -8.05 -7.05
C HIS A 144 -4.89 -7.80 -5.77
N VAL A 145 -3.70 -8.41 -5.62
CA VAL A 145 -2.81 -8.15 -4.49
C VAL A 145 -2.37 -6.69 -4.46
N SER A 146 -1.94 -6.15 -5.61
CA SER A 146 -1.45 -4.78 -5.68
C SER A 146 -2.56 -3.74 -5.54
N MET A 147 -3.78 -4.07 -5.94
CA MET A 147 -4.97 -3.22 -5.78
C MET A 147 -5.41 -3.06 -4.31
N CYS A 148 -4.95 -3.91 -3.39
CA CYS A 148 -5.26 -3.76 -1.96
C CYS A 148 -4.62 -2.52 -1.30
N GLY A 149 -3.83 -1.74 -2.03
CA GLY A 149 -3.19 -0.49 -1.59
C GLY A 149 -3.15 0.55 -2.70
N SER A 150 -2.07 1.29 -2.77
CA SER A 150 -1.78 2.20 -3.89
C SER A 150 -1.14 1.39 -5.02
N LEU A 151 -1.93 1.13 -6.07
CA LEU A 151 -1.50 0.33 -7.22
C LEU A 151 -0.43 1.04 -8.04
N GLY A 152 0.67 0.36 -8.31
CA GLY A 152 1.70 0.74 -9.26
C GLY A 152 2.06 -0.41 -10.21
N ILE A 153 2.76 -0.08 -11.29
CA ILE A 153 3.33 -1.04 -12.24
C ILE A 153 4.84 -0.91 -12.19
N GLY A 154 5.51 -1.99 -11.80
CA GLY A 154 6.97 -2.07 -11.68
C GLY A 154 7.58 -3.14 -12.60
N GLY A 155 6.81 -3.70 -13.53
CA GLY A 155 7.26 -4.66 -14.52
C GLY A 155 7.84 -4.00 -15.77
N ASN A 156 8.59 -4.78 -16.57
CA ASN A 156 9.06 -4.36 -17.88
C ASN A 156 7.96 -4.58 -18.92
N LEU A 157 7.20 -3.54 -19.23
CA LEU A 157 6.07 -3.63 -20.18
C LEU A 157 6.48 -4.06 -21.60
N LEU A 158 7.75 -3.96 -21.98
CA LEU A 158 8.23 -4.46 -23.27
C LEU A 158 8.26 -5.99 -23.34
N LEU A 159 8.16 -6.68 -22.22
CA LEU A 159 8.08 -8.13 -22.13
C LEU A 159 6.63 -8.65 -22.12
N TRP A 160 5.65 -7.75 -21.96
CA TRP A 160 4.25 -8.12 -21.88
C TRP A 160 3.66 -8.25 -23.29
N ASP A 161 2.91 -9.32 -23.51
CA ASP A 161 2.19 -9.50 -24.78
C ASP A 161 0.89 -8.66 -24.81
N GLU A 162 0.23 -8.69 -25.98
CA GLU A 162 -1.00 -7.90 -26.18
C GLU A 162 -2.14 -8.32 -25.22
N ALA A 163 -2.24 -9.61 -24.89
CA ALA A 163 -3.25 -10.11 -23.96
C ALA A 163 -2.98 -9.64 -22.53
N GLU A 164 -1.72 -9.68 -22.09
CA GLU A 164 -1.32 -9.16 -20.77
C GLU A 164 -1.55 -7.63 -20.69
N ILE A 165 -1.26 -6.88 -21.73
CA ILE A 165 -1.50 -5.43 -21.78
C ILE A 165 -3.01 -5.12 -21.71
N LEU A 166 -3.83 -5.88 -22.43
CA LEU A 166 -5.28 -5.72 -22.39
C LEU A 166 -5.86 -6.05 -21.01
N GLU A 167 -5.43 -7.15 -20.41
CA GLU A 167 -5.82 -7.56 -19.07
C GLU A 167 -5.39 -6.52 -18.03
N ALA A 168 -4.15 -6.02 -18.11
CA ALA A 168 -3.65 -4.96 -17.25
C ALA A 168 -4.48 -3.67 -17.36
N SER A 169 -4.84 -3.28 -18.58
CA SER A 169 -5.72 -2.12 -18.83
C SER A 169 -7.08 -2.29 -18.17
N HIS A 170 -7.66 -3.49 -18.20
CA HIS A 170 -8.90 -3.83 -17.50
C HIS A 170 -8.76 -3.60 -15.98
N TRP A 171 -7.73 -4.20 -15.35
CA TRP A 171 -7.52 -4.09 -13.90
C TRP A 171 -7.16 -2.67 -13.45
N ILE A 172 -6.39 -1.93 -14.23
CA ILE A 172 -6.13 -0.51 -13.97
C ILE A 172 -7.42 0.30 -14.00
N SER A 173 -8.30 0.01 -14.94
CA SER A 173 -9.61 0.68 -15.04
C SER A 173 -10.51 0.32 -13.86
N ALA A 174 -10.59 -0.96 -13.49
CA ALA A 174 -11.30 -1.41 -12.29
C ALA A 174 -10.76 -0.71 -11.02
N TYR A 175 -9.42 -0.67 -10.86
CA TYR A 175 -8.81 0.05 -9.73
C TYR A 175 -9.16 1.53 -9.71
N LYS A 176 -9.08 2.24 -10.84
CA LYS A 176 -9.44 3.66 -10.94
C LYS A 176 -10.89 3.94 -10.52
N ASN A 177 -11.80 3.03 -10.83
CA ASN A 177 -13.22 3.14 -10.45
C ASN A 177 -13.42 2.94 -8.95
N HIS A 178 -12.56 2.14 -8.29
CA HIS A 178 -12.72 1.76 -6.88
C HIS A 178 -11.67 2.34 -5.95
N ARG A 179 -10.61 2.99 -6.46
CA ARG A 179 -9.51 3.50 -5.63
C ARG A 179 -9.96 4.42 -4.50
N GLN A 180 -11.03 5.18 -4.70
CA GLN A 180 -11.59 6.03 -3.65
C GLN A 180 -12.07 5.21 -2.45
N VAL A 181 -12.69 4.05 -2.70
CA VAL A 181 -13.13 3.12 -1.65
C VAL A 181 -11.93 2.43 -1.00
N ILE A 182 -10.97 1.97 -1.80
CA ILE A 182 -9.79 1.24 -1.32
C ILE A 182 -8.89 2.15 -0.48
N GLN A 183 -8.60 3.35 -0.98
CA GLN A 183 -7.64 4.26 -0.34
C GLN A 183 -8.22 5.04 0.83
N PHE A 184 -9.50 5.44 0.76
CA PHE A 184 -10.12 6.36 1.72
C PHE A 184 -11.29 5.77 2.50
N GLY A 185 -11.74 4.57 2.14
CA GLY A 185 -12.80 3.84 2.86
C GLY A 185 -12.30 3.17 4.13
N ASN A 186 -13.19 2.40 4.73
CA ASN A 186 -12.89 1.57 5.88
C ASN A 186 -12.39 0.21 5.40
N GLN A 187 -11.20 -0.19 5.83
CA GLN A 187 -10.61 -1.50 5.52
C GLN A 187 -10.96 -2.51 6.60
N TYR A 188 -11.48 -3.65 6.20
CA TYR A 188 -11.78 -4.80 7.04
C TYR A 188 -10.92 -5.99 6.61
N ARG A 189 -10.04 -6.43 7.49
CA ARG A 189 -9.19 -7.61 7.33
C ARG A 189 -9.98 -8.82 7.82
N LEU A 190 -10.70 -9.46 6.90
CA LEU A 190 -11.60 -10.59 7.24
C LEU A 190 -10.79 -11.86 7.54
N SER A 191 -9.69 -12.04 6.81
CA SER A 191 -8.65 -13.04 7.07
C SER A 191 -7.31 -12.57 6.49
N LYS A 192 -6.27 -13.41 6.54
CA LYS A 192 -4.99 -13.13 5.86
C LYS A 192 -5.12 -13.11 4.33
N GLU A 193 -6.14 -13.77 3.80
CA GLU A 193 -6.40 -13.91 2.37
C GLU A 193 -7.69 -13.23 1.90
N MET A 194 -8.34 -12.45 2.78
CA MET A 194 -9.59 -11.78 2.45
C MET A 194 -9.64 -10.37 3.01
N MET A 195 -9.74 -9.39 2.12
CA MET A 195 -9.77 -7.96 2.43
C MET A 195 -11.04 -7.33 1.88
N GLN A 196 -11.79 -6.65 2.73
CA GLN A 196 -12.95 -5.88 2.34
C GLN A 196 -12.69 -4.39 2.58
N TYR A 197 -13.15 -3.57 1.66
CA TYR A 197 -13.16 -2.12 1.80
C TYR A 197 -14.60 -1.62 1.60
N MET A 198 -15.04 -0.71 2.46
CA MET A 198 -16.33 -0.04 2.34
C MET A 198 -16.13 1.47 2.32
N SER A 199 -16.86 2.15 1.46
CA SER A 199 -16.92 3.61 1.50
C SER A 199 -17.41 4.09 2.86
N LYS A 200 -17.03 5.31 3.26
CA LYS A 200 -17.40 5.84 4.59
C LYS A 200 -18.90 6.00 4.79
N ASP A 201 -19.64 6.24 3.72
CA ASP A 201 -21.11 6.28 3.68
C ASP A 201 -21.75 4.88 3.57
N ALA A 202 -20.95 3.84 3.49
CA ALA A 202 -21.36 2.45 3.31
C ALA A 202 -22.23 2.18 2.05
N GLU A 203 -22.18 3.03 1.03
CA GLU A 203 -22.98 2.82 -0.19
C GLU A 203 -22.37 1.83 -1.16
N LYS A 204 -21.04 1.72 -1.15
CA LYS A 204 -20.28 0.81 -2.03
C LYS A 204 -19.04 0.24 -1.33
N GLY A 205 -18.61 -0.90 -1.81
CA GLY A 205 -17.42 -1.56 -1.30
C GLY A 205 -16.81 -2.48 -2.35
N VAL A 206 -15.69 -3.09 -1.98
CA VAL A 206 -15.03 -4.15 -2.74
C VAL A 206 -14.54 -5.23 -1.78
N LEU A 207 -14.53 -6.46 -2.27
CA LEU A 207 -14.01 -7.63 -1.57
C LEU A 207 -12.96 -8.29 -2.44
N PHE A 208 -11.76 -8.49 -1.87
CA PHE A 208 -10.70 -9.30 -2.45
C PHE A 208 -10.65 -10.63 -1.72
N VAL A 209 -10.60 -11.72 -2.47
CA VAL A 209 -10.49 -13.09 -1.97
C VAL A 209 -9.33 -13.76 -2.69
N PHE A 210 -8.45 -14.41 -1.94
CA PHE A 210 -7.28 -15.12 -2.47
C PHE A 210 -7.25 -16.55 -1.98
N ASN A 211 -6.68 -17.45 -2.78
CA ASN A 211 -6.29 -18.79 -2.32
C ASN A 211 -4.81 -19.01 -2.66
N THR A 212 -3.96 -18.96 -1.65
CA THR A 212 -2.49 -19.16 -1.80
C THR A 212 -2.06 -20.61 -1.63
N GLY A 213 -2.98 -21.52 -1.33
CA GLY A 213 -2.66 -22.92 -1.04
C GLY A 213 -2.00 -23.15 0.33
N ASN A 214 -1.84 -22.13 1.15
CA ASN A 214 -1.28 -22.28 2.49
C ASN A 214 -2.27 -23.01 3.41
N ASN A 215 -1.89 -24.20 3.88
CA ASN A 215 -2.71 -25.06 4.73
C ASN A 215 -3.09 -24.45 6.09
N ASP A 216 -2.44 -23.38 6.53
CA ASP A 216 -2.82 -22.61 7.74
C ASP A 216 -4.22 -22.00 7.63
N THR A 217 -4.81 -21.97 6.44
CA THR A 217 -6.13 -21.39 6.14
C THR A 217 -7.19 -22.46 5.82
N GLN A 218 -6.89 -23.78 5.94
CA GLN A 218 -7.87 -24.85 5.73
C GLN A 218 -9.08 -24.81 6.69
N SER A 219 -9.01 -24.04 7.74
CA SER A 219 -10.15 -23.78 8.60
C SER A 219 -10.89 -22.52 8.14
N HIS A 220 -11.77 -22.63 7.20
CA HIS A 220 -12.80 -21.64 6.89
C HIS A 220 -12.44 -20.63 5.78
N ASN A 221 -12.64 -21.05 4.54
CA ASN A 221 -12.96 -20.15 3.44
C ASN A 221 -14.30 -19.40 3.66
N THR A 222 -14.81 -19.39 4.89
CA THR A 222 -16.06 -18.71 5.26
C THR A 222 -15.75 -17.42 5.98
N ILE A 223 -16.43 -16.36 5.57
CA ILE A 223 -16.31 -15.02 6.17
C ILE A 223 -17.68 -14.40 6.38
N ASN A 224 -17.73 -13.47 7.31
CA ASN A 224 -18.82 -12.53 7.45
C ASN A 224 -18.36 -11.15 6.97
N LEU A 225 -19.15 -10.53 6.11
CA LEU A 225 -18.90 -9.16 5.66
C LEU A 225 -19.06 -8.17 6.84
N ARG A 226 -18.48 -6.98 6.68
CA ARG A 226 -18.48 -5.96 7.73
C ARG A 226 -18.78 -4.57 7.15
N GLY A 227 -19.15 -3.64 8.04
CA GLY A 227 -19.24 -2.22 7.72
C GLY A 227 -20.36 -1.83 6.75
N MET A 228 -21.35 -2.67 6.55
CA MET A 228 -22.55 -2.37 5.77
C MET A 228 -23.60 -1.69 6.65
N ASN A 229 -24.42 -0.81 6.08
CA ASN A 229 -25.56 -0.26 6.80
C ASN A 229 -26.63 -1.35 6.97
N PRO A 230 -27.01 -1.70 8.20
CA PRO A 230 -27.93 -2.83 8.47
C PRO A 230 -29.26 -2.76 7.74
N GLU A 231 -29.80 -1.56 7.50
CA GLU A 231 -31.12 -1.34 6.93
C GLU A 231 -31.12 -1.21 5.40
N VAL A 232 -29.94 -1.04 4.80
CA VAL A 232 -29.79 -0.87 3.36
C VAL A 232 -29.63 -2.21 2.67
N LYS A 233 -30.28 -2.38 1.53
CA LYS A 233 -30.11 -3.56 0.69
C LYS A 233 -28.87 -3.42 -0.19
N TYR A 234 -28.12 -4.51 -0.33
CA TYR A 234 -26.93 -4.58 -1.16
C TYR A 234 -26.98 -5.77 -2.11
N LYS A 235 -26.35 -5.58 -3.25
CA LYS A 235 -25.95 -6.64 -4.17
C LYS A 235 -24.42 -6.81 -4.09
N ILE A 236 -23.98 -8.05 -4.26
CA ILE A 236 -22.56 -8.41 -4.39
C ILE A 236 -22.41 -9.07 -5.75
N GLU A 237 -21.40 -8.64 -6.48
CA GLU A 237 -21.09 -9.18 -7.81
C GLU A 237 -20.94 -10.70 -7.74
N GLY A 238 -21.46 -11.41 -8.76
CA GLY A 238 -21.45 -12.88 -8.81
C GLY A 238 -22.42 -13.59 -7.85
N ILE A 239 -23.15 -12.87 -7.00
CA ILE A 239 -24.17 -13.43 -6.10
C ILE A 239 -25.55 -12.87 -6.50
N GLN A 240 -26.53 -13.74 -6.73
CA GLN A 240 -27.85 -13.32 -7.24
C GLN A 240 -28.73 -12.63 -6.20
N GLU A 241 -28.51 -12.95 -4.92
CA GLU A 241 -29.34 -12.45 -3.84
C GLU A 241 -29.07 -10.96 -3.54
N ILE A 242 -30.15 -10.26 -3.22
CA ILE A 242 -30.11 -8.90 -2.69
C ILE A 242 -30.64 -8.96 -1.26
N LEU A 243 -29.75 -8.73 -0.29
CA LEU A 243 -30.07 -8.82 1.13
C LEU A 243 -29.79 -7.50 1.83
N THR A 244 -30.37 -7.33 3.03
CA THR A 244 -30.00 -6.20 3.89
C THR A 244 -28.55 -6.32 4.35
N GLY A 245 -27.94 -5.18 4.71
CA GLY A 245 -26.59 -5.21 5.30
C GLY A 245 -26.53 -6.05 6.57
N ALA A 246 -27.61 -6.05 7.37
CA ALA A 246 -27.72 -6.90 8.55
C ALA A 246 -27.66 -8.38 8.20
N ASP A 247 -28.35 -8.80 7.14
CA ASP A 247 -28.36 -10.20 6.70
C ASP A 247 -27.02 -10.60 6.06
N TRP A 248 -26.44 -9.74 5.22
CA TRP A 248 -25.10 -9.95 4.66
C TRP A 248 -24.03 -10.11 5.74
N MET A 249 -24.05 -9.28 6.79
CA MET A 249 -23.07 -9.36 7.88
C MET A 249 -23.24 -10.56 8.79
N LYS A 250 -24.44 -11.19 8.81
CA LYS A 250 -24.70 -12.43 9.56
C LYS A 250 -24.41 -13.68 8.73
N ARG A 251 -24.51 -13.58 7.42
CA ARG A 251 -24.35 -14.70 6.49
C ARG A 251 -22.88 -15.09 6.38
N GLU A 252 -22.57 -16.34 6.55
CA GLU A 252 -21.28 -16.91 6.19
C GLU A 252 -21.21 -17.07 4.68
N LEU A 253 -20.17 -16.48 4.09
CA LEU A 253 -19.87 -16.60 2.66
C LEU A 253 -18.65 -17.50 2.48
N SER A 254 -18.72 -18.40 1.51
CA SER A 254 -17.62 -19.26 1.10
C SER A 254 -17.33 -19.04 -0.38
N PHE A 255 -16.03 -18.94 -0.70
CA PHE A 255 -15.56 -18.74 -2.06
C PHE A 255 -14.61 -19.88 -2.43
N PRO A 256 -15.12 -20.96 -3.04
CA PRO A 256 -14.29 -22.09 -3.48
C PRO A 256 -13.42 -21.63 -4.66
N LEU A 257 -12.15 -21.40 -4.38
CA LEU A 257 -11.14 -21.03 -5.39
C LEU A 257 -10.10 -22.13 -5.50
N GLU A 258 -9.61 -22.34 -6.71
CA GLU A 258 -8.39 -23.11 -6.94
C GLU A 258 -7.18 -22.40 -6.34
N ILE A 259 -6.11 -23.15 -6.08
CA ILE A 259 -4.86 -22.58 -5.58
C ILE A 259 -4.31 -21.55 -6.61
N ASN A 260 -3.78 -20.45 -6.10
CA ASN A 260 -3.26 -19.33 -6.90
C ASN A 260 -4.33 -18.59 -7.72
N LYS A 261 -5.60 -18.68 -7.31
CA LYS A 261 -6.69 -17.88 -7.86
C LYS A 261 -7.14 -16.81 -6.88
N SER A 262 -7.74 -15.77 -7.42
CA SER A 262 -8.30 -14.67 -6.64
C SER A 262 -9.61 -14.17 -7.23
N LEU A 263 -10.42 -13.49 -6.42
CA LEU A 263 -11.61 -12.77 -6.85
C LEU A 263 -11.52 -11.31 -6.42
N PHE A 264 -12.05 -10.45 -7.27
CA PHE A 264 -12.40 -9.07 -6.97
C PHE A 264 -13.89 -8.92 -7.18
N LEU A 265 -14.63 -8.59 -6.12
CA LEU A 265 -16.08 -8.51 -6.14
C LEU A 265 -16.53 -7.10 -5.71
N GLU A 266 -17.43 -6.51 -6.49
CA GLU A 266 -18.05 -5.24 -6.15
C GLU A 266 -19.21 -5.43 -5.18
N ILE A 267 -19.30 -4.56 -4.19
CA ILE A 267 -20.41 -4.44 -3.26
C ILE A 267 -21.09 -3.11 -3.54
N SER A 268 -22.39 -3.11 -3.83
CA SER A 268 -23.11 -1.87 -4.09
C SER A 268 -24.51 -1.89 -3.49
N LYS A 269 -24.94 -0.71 -3.02
CA LYS A 269 -26.33 -0.48 -2.60
C LYS A 269 -27.29 -0.80 -3.75
N SER A 270 -28.27 -1.62 -3.46
CA SER A 270 -29.37 -1.89 -4.39
C SER A 270 -30.34 -0.69 -4.39
N LYS A 271 -30.78 -0.31 -5.58
CA LYS A 271 -31.83 0.70 -5.75
C LYS A 271 -33.18 0.18 -5.26
#